data_532b614a3871a868603b3a917f1a862b
#
_entry.id   532b614a3871a868603b3a917f1a862b
#
_cell.length_a   1.000
_cell.length_b   1.000
_cell.length_c   1.000
_cell.angle_alpha   90.00
_cell.angle_beta   90.00
_cell.angle_gamma   90.00
#
_symmetry.space_group_name_H-M   'P 1'
#
loop_
_entity.id
_entity.type
_entity.pdbx_description
1 polymer ?
#
loop_
_entity_poly.entity_id
_entity_poly.type
_entity_poly.pdbx_seq_one_letter_code
_entity_poly.pdbx_strand_id
1 'polypeptide(L)' 'MHPFMDNLNEFTDSQLEEKIAKLNKVYFVTQNDDVRQQIILSLDTLKLELESRRARQRQQMFDDSEDNGLDSLINIS' A
#
# COMPACT_ATOMS: atom_id res chain seq x y z
N MET A 1 -4.07 -6.31 21.08
CA MET A 1 -4.59 -6.52 19.72
C MET A 1 -5.20 -5.24 19.19
N HIS A 2 -4.82 -4.87 18.01
CA HIS A 2 -5.30 -3.63 17.41
C HIS A 2 -6.26 -3.95 16.28
N PRO A 3 -7.51 -3.52 16.40
CA PRO A 3 -8.48 -3.82 15.36
C PRO A 3 -8.04 -3.33 14.00
N PHE A 4 -7.44 -2.16 13.95
CA PHE A 4 -7.00 -1.62 12.66
C PHE A 4 -5.98 -2.52 11.99
N MET A 5 -4.99 -2.93 12.75
CA MET A 5 -3.91 -3.72 12.18
C MET A 5 -4.38 -5.10 11.79
N ASP A 6 -5.22 -5.68 12.63
CA ASP A 6 -5.70 -7.02 12.35
C ASP A 6 -6.58 -7.06 11.14
N ASN A 7 -7.29 -5.98 10.87
CA ASN A 7 -8.28 -5.97 9.81
C ASN A 7 -7.73 -5.54 8.46
N LEU A 8 -6.49 -5.09 8.41
CA LEU A 8 -5.93 -4.63 7.15
C LEU A 8 -5.95 -5.70 6.08
N ASN A 9 -5.70 -6.93 6.47
CA ASN A 9 -5.70 -8.03 5.52
C ASN A 9 -7.06 -8.27 4.90
N GLU A 10 -8.10 -7.87 5.59
CA GLU A 10 -9.47 -8.10 5.12
C GLU A 10 -9.94 -7.01 4.17
N PHE A 11 -9.23 -5.91 4.11
CA PHE A 11 -9.62 -4.83 3.22
C PHE A 11 -9.16 -5.14 1.80
N THR A 12 -10.01 -4.83 0.84
CA THR A 12 -9.61 -4.89 -0.55
C THR A 12 -8.73 -3.70 -0.87
N ASP A 13 -8.05 -3.78 -2.00
CA ASP A 13 -7.22 -2.67 -2.44
C ASP A 13 -8.05 -1.40 -2.59
N SER A 14 -9.24 -1.53 -3.16
CA SER A 14 -10.13 -0.39 -3.32
C SER A 14 -10.49 0.22 -1.98
N GLN A 15 -10.76 -0.63 -0.99
CA GLN A 15 -11.11 -0.12 0.32
C GLN A 15 -9.95 0.61 0.97
N LEU A 16 -8.75 0.08 0.79
CA LEU A 16 -7.56 0.76 1.31
C LEU A 16 -7.38 2.12 0.67
N GLU A 17 -7.52 2.18 -0.65
CA GLU A 17 -7.38 3.44 -1.36
C GLU A 17 -8.44 4.43 -0.95
N GLU A 18 -9.64 3.95 -0.71
CA GLU A 18 -10.72 4.81 -0.27
C GLU A 18 -10.42 5.41 1.10
N LYS A 19 -9.92 4.59 2.00
CA LYS A 19 -9.55 5.08 3.32
C LYS A 19 -8.41 6.09 3.24
N ILE A 20 -7.45 5.84 2.40
CA ILE A 20 -6.36 6.78 2.20
C ILE A 20 -6.89 8.11 1.70
N ALA A 21 -7.80 8.08 0.75
CA ALA A 21 -8.38 9.32 0.22
C ALA A 21 -9.13 10.09 1.29
N LYS A 22 -9.90 9.37 2.10
CA LYS A 22 -10.64 10.02 3.17
C LYS A 22 -9.71 10.66 4.18
N LEU A 23 -8.68 9.95 4.58
CA LEU A 23 -7.73 10.49 5.53
C LEU A 23 -7.00 11.70 4.98
N ASN A 24 -6.67 11.66 3.70
CA ASN A 24 -6.05 12.81 3.07
C ASN A 24 -6.94 14.04 3.14
N LYS A 25 -8.23 13.86 2.90
CA LYS A 25 -9.16 14.98 2.99
C LYS A 25 -9.20 15.55 4.39
N VAL A 26 -9.29 14.68 5.39
CA VAL A 26 -9.33 15.14 6.76
C VAL A 26 -8.03 15.87 7.11
N TYR A 27 -6.92 15.36 6.63
CA TYR A 27 -5.63 16.00 6.88
C TYR A 27 -5.61 17.44 6.39
N PHE A 28 -6.17 17.67 5.21
CA PHE A 28 -6.16 19.01 4.63
C PHE A 28 -7.11 19.97 5.33
N VAL A 29 -8.19 19.46 5.92
CA VAL A 29 -9.16 20.35 6.55
C VAL A 29 -8.96 20.50 8.05
N THR A 30 -8.28 19.56 8.69
CA THR A 30 -8.09 19.65 10.12
C THR A 30 -6.98 20.63 10.44
N GLN A 31 -7.12 21.32 11.56
CA GLN A 31 -6.09 22.24 12.03
C GLN A 31 -5.45 21.75 13.31
N ASN A 32 -5.84 20.58 13.76
CA ASN A 32 -5.31 20.02 14.97
C ASN A 32 -4.06 19.21 14.65
N ASP A 33 -2.94 19.62 15.24
CA ASP A 33 -1.66 18.96 14.94
C ASP A 33 -1.63 17.53 15.40
N ASP A 34 -2.24 17.24 16.55
CA ASP A 34 -2.27 15.87 17.04
C ASP A 34 -3.04 14.98 16.07
N VAL A 35 -4.16 15.47 15.57
CA VAL A 35 -4.94 14.71 14.62
C VAL A 35 -4.14 14.50 13.33
N ARG A 36 -3.45 15.52 12.89
CA ARG A 36 -2.62 15.39 11.69
C ARG A 36 -1.56 14.31 11.86
N GLN A 37 -0.93 14.28 13.02
CA GLN A 37 0.07 13.27 13.30
C GLN A 37 -0.51 11.87 13.21
N GLN A 38 -1.67 11.69 13.81
CA GLN A 38 -2.32 10.39 13.76
C GLN A 38 -2.72 10.00 12.36
N ILE A 39 -3.17 10.97 11.58
CA ILE A 39 -3.54 10.70 10.20
C ILE A 39 -2.31 10.26 9.41
N ILE A 40 -1.20 10.94 9.60
CA ILE A 40 0.03 10.58 8.90
C ILE A 40 0.43 9.15 9.22
N LEU A 41 0.37 8.77 10.48
CA LEU A 41 0.72 7.41 10.87
C LEU A 41 -0.23 6.39 10.23
N SER A 42 -1.51 6.70 10.23
CA SER A 42 -2.50 5.83 9.61
C SER A 42 -2.28 5.72 8.11
N LEU A 43 -1.99 6.85 7.47
CA LEU A 43 -1.72 6.84 6.04
C LEU A 43 -0.50 6.00 5.72
N ASP A 44 0.54 6.12 6.51
CA ASP A 44 1.74 5.33 6.30
C ASP A 44 1.42 3.84 6.38
N THR A 45 0.65 3.46 7.38
CA THR A 45 0.28 2.05 7.56
C THR A 45 -0.51 1.54 6.36
N LEU A 46 -1.48 2.31 5.93
CA LEU A 46 -2.31 1.89 4.79
C LEU A 46 -1.50 1.83 3.51
N LYS A 47 -0.64 2.80 3.29
CA LYS A 47 0.19 2.82 2.10
C LYS A 47 1.18 1.67 2.09
N LEU A 48 1.73 1.34 3.25
CA LEU A 48 2.64 0.21 3.34
C LEU A 48 1.94 -1.09 3.00
N GLU A 49 0.70 -1.23 3.44
CA GLU A 49 -0.04 -2.44 3.12
C GLU A 49 -0.27 -2.55 1.62
N LEU A 50 -0.66 -1.46 0.97
CA LEU A 50 -0.84 -1.47 -0.47
C LEU A 50 0.46 -1.78 -1.20
N GLU A 51 1.55 -1.17 -0.76
CA GLU A 51 2.85 -1.43 -1.36
C GLU A 51 3.24 -2.88 -1.23
N SER A 52 2.98 -3.45 -0.06
CA SER A 52 3.27 -4.85 0.18
C SER A 52 2.52 -5.74 -0.79
N ARG A 53 1.25 -5.43 -1.02
CA ARG A 53 0.45 -6.22 -1.94
C ARG A 53 0.94 -6.10 -3.36
N ARG A 54 1.28 -4.89 -3.77
CA ARG A 54 1.79 -4.67 -5.12
C ARG A 54 3.13 -5.36 -5.31
N ALA A 55 3.97 -5.32 -4.30
CA ALA A 55 5.25 -5.98 -4.37
C ALA A 55 5.09 -7.49 -4.54
N ARG A 56 4.14 -8.08 -3.80
CA ARG A 56 3.88 -9.49 -3.92
C ARG A 56 3.35 -9.84 -5.29
N GLN A 57 2.48 -9.02 -5.83
CA GLN A 57 1.97 -9.24 -7.17
C GLN A 57 3.06 -9.15 -8.22
N ARG A 58 3.92 -8.15 -8.09
CA ARG A 58 5.03 -8.02 -9.02
C ARG A 58 5.96 -9.22 -8.94
N GLN A 59 6.19 -9.70 -7.73
CA GLN A 59 7.07 -10.84 -7.55
C GLN A 59 6.50 -12.09 -8.19
N GLN A 60 5.20 -12.27 -8.08
CA GLN A 60 4.55 -13.39 -8.72
C GLN A 60 4.64 -13.30 -10.24
N MET A 61 4.47 -12.09 -10.75
CA MET A 61 4.60 -11.89 -12.17
C MET A 61 6.00 -12.18 -12.66
N PHE A 62 6.99 -11.78 -11.89
CA PHE A 62 8.37 -12.08 -12.23
C PHE A 62 8.62 -13.58 -12.23
N ASP A 63 8.07 -14.26 -11.24
CA ASP A 63 8.25 -15.71 -11.19
C ASP A 63 7.67 -16.38 -12.42
N ASP A 64 6.53 -15.91 -12.87
CA ASP A 64 5.89 -16.50 -14.03
C ASP A 64 6.66 -16.26 -15.30
N SER A 65 7.22 -15.07 -15.45
CA SER A 65 7.91 -14.68 -16.67
C SER A 65 9.41 -14.78 -16.52
N GLU A 66 9.85 -15.32 -15.44
CA GLU A 66 11.26 -15.36 -15.13
C GLU A 66 12.07 -16.06 -16.21
N ASP A 67 11.52 -17.13 -16.69
CA ASP A 67 12.22 -17.95 -17.67
C ASP A 67 12.46 -17.20 -18.96
N ASN A 68 11.58 -16.30 -19.30
CA ASN A 68 11.65 -15.62 -20.58
C ASN A 68 12.09 -14.19 -20.47
N GLY A 69 11.39 -13.45 -19.62
CA GLY A 69 11.56 -12.02 -19.60
C GLY A 69 12.89 -11.58 -19.06
N LEU A 70 13.25 -12.15 -17.93
CA LEU A 70 14.48 -11.74 -17.27
C LEU A 70 15.70 -12.06 -18.11
N ASP A 71 15.71 -13.24 -18.66
CA ASP A 71 16.83 -13.63 -19.50
C ASP A 71 17.00 -12.68 -20.67
N SER A 72 15.90 -12.34 -21.27
CA SER A 72 15.95 -11.41 -22.39
C SER A 72 16.48 -10.06 -21.98
N LEU A 73 16.02 -9.57 -20.84
CA LEU A 73 16.46 -8.27 -20.37
C LEU A 73 17.93 -8.28 -20.04
N ILE A 74 18.38 -9.32 -19.41
CA ILE A 74 19.78 -9.43 -19.04
C ILE A 74 20.66 -9.49 -20.28
N ASN A 75 20.21 -10.25 -21.24
CA ASN A 75 20.96 -10.40 -22.49
C ASN A 75 21.10 -9.10 -23.21
N ILE A 76 20.05 -8.33 -23.21
CA ILE A 76 20.08 -7.05 -23.88
C ILE A 76 21.03 -6.11 -23.20
N SER A 77 21.10 -6.22 -21.91
CA SER A 77 22.04 -5.40 -21.14
C SER A 77 23.48 -5.82 -21.39
#